data_f1b6d0af9fd68740c5f3472dd27c492d
#
_entry.id   f1b6d0af9fd68740c5f3472dd27c492d
#
_cell.length_a   1.000
_cell.length_b   1.000
_cell.length_c   1.000
_cell.angle_alpha   90.00
_cell.angle_beta   90.00
_cell.angle_gamma   90.00
#
_symmetry.space_group_name_H-M   'P 1'
#
loop_
_entity.id
_entity.type
_entity.pdbx_description
1 polymer ?
#
loop_
_entity_poly.entity_id
_entity_poly.type
_entity_poly.pdbx_seq_one_letter_code
_entity_poly.pdbx_strand_id
1 'polypeptide(L)'
;PFTDVPADTELYAAVKWAYFSAPQITVGVTETTFAPASTCTRAEVVTFLYRLAGEPDVSGTALPFTDVAADAYYADAVKWAVANGVTSGTSATTFSPNDTCTRAQAVTLLYNAAGAPAVSDTVSFADVAADAYYANAVAWAAANGVTAGTSATTFSPDDACTRGQIVCMLYRGDTQA
;
A
#
# COMPACT_ATOMS: atom_id res chain seq x y z
N PRO A 1 13.02 15.45 -6.00
CA PRO A 1 14.42 15.19 -5.68
C PRO A 1 15.01 14.04 -6.49
N PHE A 2 14.17 13.14 -7.06
CA PHE A 2 14.60 11.95 -7.78
C PHE A 2 14.69 12.20 -9.29
N THR A 3 15.78 11.74 -9.92
CA THR A 3 16.07 11.97 -11.35
C THR A 3 15.34 10.99 -12.27
N ASP A 4 14.84 9.89 -11.73
CA ASP A 4 14.13 8.83 -12.44
C ASP A 4 12.60 8.95 -12.38
N VAL A 5 12.09 10.08 -11.87
CA VAL A 5 10.67 10.38 -11.84
C VAL A 5 10.39 11.53 -12.82
N PRO A 6 9.65 11.26 -13.93
CA PRO A 6 9.38 12.27 -14.95
C PRO A 6 8.60 13.46 -14.38
N ALA A 7 9.10 14.69 -14.64
CA ALA A 7 8.40 15.90 -14.24
C ALA A 7 7.03 16.01 -14.94
N ASP A 8 6.14 16.81 -14.37
CA ASP A 8 4.80 17.11 -14.92
C ASP A 8 3.88 15.88 -15.11
N THR A 9 4.11 14.84 -14.30
CA THR A 9 3.26 13.65 -14.22
C THR A 9 2.58 13.54 -12.87
N GLU A 10 1.47 12.77 -12.78
CA GLU A 10 0.86 12.43 -11.50
C GLU A 10 1.86 11.70 -10.58
N LEU A 11 2.67 10.82 -11.14
CA LEU A 11 3.73 10.14 -10.41
C LEU A 11 4.69 11.13 -9.75
N TYR A 12 5.07 12.20 -10.44
CA TYR A 12 5.92 13.24 -9.87
C TYR A 12 5.25 13.96 -8.70
N ALA A 13 3.96 14.30 -8.85
CA ALA A 13 3.20 14.93 -7.78
C ALA A 13 3.08 14.02 -6.55
N ALA A 14 2.77 12.74 -6.76
CA ALA A 14 2.65 11.74 -5.71
C ALA A 14 3.98 11.48 -4.98
N VAL A 15 5.07 11.31 -5.72
CA VAL A 15 6.41 11.10 -5.15
C VAL A 15 6.90 12.36 -4.40
N LYS A 16 6.62 13.54 -4.94
CA LYS A 16 6.92 14.80 -4.26
C LYS A 16 6.16 14.94 -2.95
N TRP A 17 4.86 14.65 -2.97
CA TRP A 17 4.02 14.63 -1.76
C TRP A 17 4.59 13.66 -0.73
N ALA A 18 4.86 12.40 -1.10
CA ALA A 18 5.35 11.38 -0.20
C ALA A 18 6.76 11.67 0.37
N TYR A 19 7.59 12.39 -0.38
CA TYR A 19 8.94 12.78 0.06
C TYR A 19 8.91 13.98 1.04
N PHE A 20 8.00 14.95 0.83
CA PHE A 20 7.92 16.16 1.66
C PHE A 20 6.87 16.08 2.77
N SER A 21 6.16 14.96 2.90
CA SER A 21 5.27 14.73 4.05
C SER A 21 6.04 14.67 5.37
N ALA A 22 5.35 14.85 6.47
CA ALA A 22 5.92 14.75 7.81
C ALA A 22 5.05 13.84 8.69
N PRO A 23 5.49 12.60 8.99
CA PRO A 23 6.79 12.00 8.60
C PRO A 23 6.90 11.74 7.09
N GLN A 24 8.14 11.58 6.59
CA GLN A 24 8.38 11.24 5.20
C GLN A 24 7.88 9.84 4.88
N ILE A 25 6.94 9.70 3.94
CA ILE A 25 6.42 8.38 3.52
C ILE A 25 7.50 7.61 2.76
N THR A 26 8.28 8.28 1.91
CA THR A 26 9.43 7.69 1.19
C THR A 26 10.66 8.57 1.25
N VAL A 27 11.83 7.93 1.28
CA VAL A 27 13.15 8.57 1.13
C VAL A 27 13.84 8.19 -0.18
N GLY A 28 13.15 7.42 -1.05
CA GLY A 28 13.74 6.81 -2.24
C GLY A 28 14.47 5.50 -1.92
N VAL A 29 15.10 4.93 -2.94
CA VAL A 29 16.03 3.79 -2.80
C VAL A 29 17.48 4.26 -2.69
N THR A 30 17.75 5.44 -3.22
CA THR A 30 18.97 6.23 -3.00
C THR A 30 18.58 7.70 -2.87
N GLU A 31 19.54 8.59 -2.58
CA GLU A 31 19.30 10.04 -2.50
C GLU A 31 18.71 10.64 -3.79
N THR A 32 18.97 10.03 -4.95
CA THR A 32 18.57 10.55 -6.26
C THR A 32 17.65 9.63 -7.06
N THR A 33 17.33 8.44 -6.53
CA THR A 33 16.56 7.39 -7.23
C THR A 33 15.37 6.95 -6.41
N PHE A 34 14.17 7.02 -6.99
CA PHE A 34 12.93 6.50 -6.41
C PHE A 34 12.63 5.05 -6.83
N ALA A 35 13.07 4.66 -8.03
CA ALA A 35 12.81 3.38 -8.70
C ALA A 35 11.31 3.09 -8.89
N PRO A 36 10.55 3.93 -9.62
CA PRO A 36 9.09 3.82 -9.73
C PRO A 36 8.62 2.54 -10.39
N ALA A 37 9.41 1.95 -11.29
CA ALA A 37 9.09 0.71 -12.00
C ALA A 37 9.45 -0.56 -11.21
N SER A 38 10.23 -0.45 -10.13
CA SER A 38 10.55 -1.61 -9.29
C SER A 38 9.31 -2.10 -8.55
N THR A 39 9.19 -3.42 -8.40
CA THR A 39 8.12 -4.03 -7.59
C THR A 39 8.28 -3.64 -6.12
N CYS A 40 7.17 -3.53 -5.43
CA CYS A 40 7.13 -3.22 -4.00
C CYS A 40 6.94 -4.50 -3.19
N THR A 41 7.71 -4.66 -2.13
CA THR A 41 7.49 -5.77 -1.20
C THR A 41 6.34 -5.46 -0.23
N ARG A 42 5.82 -6.50 0.42
CA ARG A 42 4.78 -6.35 1.45
C ARG A 42 5.26 -5.48 2.62
N ALA A 43 6.52 -5.64 3.02
CA ALA A 43 7.15 -4.81 4.06
C ALA A 43 7.21 -3.33 3.67
N GLU A 44 7.55 -3.02 2.43
CA GLU A 44 7.58 -1.63 1.94
C GLU A 44 6.19 -1.01 1.94
N VAL A 45 5.15 -1.73 1.51
CA VAL A 45 3.78 -1.21 1.48
C VAL A 45 3.29 -0.87 2.89
N VAL A 46 3.44 -1.78 3.86
CA VAL A 46 3.01 -1.47 5.25
C VAL A 46 3.85 -0.36 5.88
N THR A 47 5.13 -0.24 5.50
CA THR A 47 5.98 0.87 5.96
C THR A 47 5.48 2.22 5.43
N PHE A 48 5.06 2.29 4.17
CA PHE A 48 4.47 3.52 3.63
C PHE A 48 3.17 3.88 4.35
N LEU A 49 2.30 2.89 4.60
CA LEU A 49 1.04 3.11 5.34
C LEU A 49 1.27 3.55 6.78
N TYR A 50 2.22 2.93 7.48
CA TYR A 50 2.59 3.29 8.85
C TYR A 50 3.10 4.73 8.95
N ARG A 51 3.95 5.15 8.02
CA ARG A 51 4.44 6.51 7.91
C ARG A 51 3.34 7.51 7.57
N LEU A 52 2.46 7.14 6.64
CA LEU A 52 1.27 7.95 6.33
C LEU A 52 0.37 8.14 7.57
N ALA A 53 0.26 7.12 8.42
CA ALA A 53 -0.48 7.20 9.69
C ALA A 53 0.23 8.03 10.77
N GLY A 54 1.40 8.60 10.50
CA GLY A 54 2.15 9.44 11.43
C GLY A 54 3.09 8.67 12.37
N GLU A 55 3.44 7.43 12.04
CA GLU A 55 4.33 6.56 12.84
C GLU A 55 3.89 6.44 14.32
N PRO A 56 2.64 6.02 14.59
CA PRO A 56 2.15 5.95 15.97
C PRO A 56 2.97 4.98 16.82
N ASP A 57 3.07 5.24 18.12
CA ASP A 57 3.80 4.38 19.06
C ASP A 57 3.20 2.98 19.12
N VAL A 58 4.04 1.97 18.95
CA VAL A 58 3.71 0.54 18.97
C VAL A 58 4.53 -0.24 20.00
N SER A 59 5.18 0.44 20.95
CA SER A 59 6.10 -0.14 21.93
C SER A 59 5.46 -1.26 22.78
N GLY A 60 4.15 -1.19 23.02
CA GLY A 60 3.38 -2.20 23.74
C GLY A 60 2.74 -3.29 22.85
N THR A 61 2.97 -3.26 21.54
CA THR A 61 2.30 -4.15 20.59
C THR A 61 3.13 -5.41 20.33
N ALA A 62 2.50 -6.58 20.46
CA ALA A 62 3.13 -7.85 20.15
C ALA A 62 3.35 -8.00 18.64
N LEU A 63 4.46 -8.64 18.27
CA LEU A 63 4.78 -9.05 16.91
C LEU A 63 4.48 -10.54 16.75
N PRO A 64 3.36 -10.94 16.11
CA PRO A 64 2.94 -12.35 16.11
C PRO A 64 3.67 -13.20 15.05
N PHE A 65 4.45 -12.58 14.15
CA PHE A 65 5.06 -13.25 13.02
C PHE A 65 6.51 -13.65 13.28
N THR A 66 6.83 -14.92 13.00
CA THR A 66 8.17 -15.49 13.22
C THR A 66 9.19 -15.12 12.13
N ASP A 67 8.70 -14.65 10.99
CA ASP A 67 9.49 -14.22 9.83
C ASP A 67 9.75 -12.69 9.79
N VAL A 68 9.43 -11.98 10.88
CA VAL A 68 9.73 -10.57 11.07
C VAL A 68 10.68 -10.41 12.23
N ALA A 69 11.94 -10.06 11.93
CA ALA A 69 12.93 -9.78 12.98
C ALA A 69 12.54 -8.50 13.74
N ALA A 70 12.73 -8.51 15.07
CA ALA A 70 12.34 -7.39 15.92
C ALA A 70 13.09 -6.08 15.62
N ASP A 71 14.29 -6.18 15.05
CA ASP A 71 15.16 -5.08 14.64
C ASP A 71 15.04 -4.73 13.13
N ALA A 72 14.12 -5.38 12.41
CA ALA A 72 13.87 -5.04 11.01
C ALA A 72 13.29 -3.62 10.89
N TYR A 73 13.69 -2.86 9.87
CA TYR A 73 13.23 -1.48 9.65
C TYR A 73 11.70 -1.36 9.53
N TYR A 74 11.03 -2.45 9.20
CA TYR A 74 9.58 -2.54 9.04
C TYR A 74 8.87 -3.17 10.24
N ALA A 75 9.60 -3.57 11.31
CA ALA A 75 8.99 -4.28 12.44
C ALA A 75 7.86 -3.49 13.09
N ASP A 76 8.06 -2.20 13.34
CA ASP A 76 7.05 -1.33 13.94
C ASP A 76 5.86 -1.09 13.01
N ALA A 77 6.10 -0.97 11.71
CA ALA A 77 5.04 -0.89 10.71
C ALA A 77 4.17 -2.17 10.67
N VAL A 78 4.78 -3.34 10.80
CA VAL A 78 4.05 -4.62 10.89
C VAL A 78 3.24 -4.73 12.18
N LYS A 79 3.81 -4.35 13.34
CA LYS A 79 3.07 -4.28 14.62
C LYS A 79 1.84 -3.37 14.51
N TRP A 80 2.03 -2.17 13.97
CA TRP A 80 0.94 -1.22 13.74
C TRP A 80 -0.12 -1.81 12.82
N ALA A 81 0.29 -2.42 11.72
CA ALA A 81 -0.63 -2.98 10.74
C ALA A 81 -1.50 -4.12 11.33
N VAL A 82 -0.93 -4.96 12.19
CA VAL A 82 -1.68 -5.99 12.92
C VAL A 82 -2.62 -5.38 13.95
N ALA A 83 -2.13 -4.46 14.77
CA ALA A 83 -2.93 -3.83 15.83
C ALA A 83 -4.15 -3.06 15.30
N ASN A 84 -4.05 -2.51 14.10
CA ASN A 84 -5.12 -1.75 13.45
C ASN A 84 -5.92 -2.57 12.41
N GLY A 85 -5.73 -3.88 12.34
CA GLY A 85 -6.47 -4.74 11.41
C GLY A 85 -6.13 -4.51 9.94
N VAL A 86 -5.01 -3.83 9.64
CA VAL A 86 -4.55 -3.60 8.26
C VAL A 86 -4.12 -4.90 7.61
N THR A 87 -3.52 -5.81 8.39
CA THR A 87 -3.13 -7.14 7.94
C THR A 87 -3.28 -8.19 9.05
N SER A 88 -3.55 -9.42 8.65
CA SER A 88 -3.49 -10.62 9.51
C SER A 88 -2.32 -11.54 9.14
N GLY A 89 -1.42 -11.09 8.26
CA GLY A 89 -0.32 -11.89 7.72
C GLY A 89 -0.70 -12.70 6.48
N THR A 90 0.20 -13.55 6.03
CA THR A 90 -0.04 -14.57 4.99
C THR A 90 -0.43 -15.90 5.62
N SER A 91 -0.12 -16.07 6.89
CA SER A 91 -0.61 -17.15 7.76
C SER A 91 -0.72 -16.63 9.21
N ALA A 92 -1.15 -17.48 10.14
CA ALA A 92 -1.21 -17.13 11.55
C ALA A 92 0.16 -16.74 12.17
N THR A 93 1.26 -17.17 11.57
CA THR A 93 2.61 -16.96 12.09
C THR A 93 3.59 -16.33 11.10
N THR A 94 3.16 -16.00 9.88
CA THR A 94 4.01 -15.39 8.84
C THR A 94 3.38 -14.13 8.25
N PHE A 95 4.22 -13.13 8.04
CA PHE A 95 3.86 -11.90 7.33
C PHE A 95 4.32 -11.91 5.88
N SER A 96 5.37 -12.67 5.56
CA SER A 96 6.05 -12.71 4.25
C SER A 96 6.57 -11.33 3.81
N PRO A 97 7.48 -10.70 4.59
CA PRO A 97 7.87 -9.30 4.37
C PRO A 97 8.54 -9.06 3.02
N ASN A 98 9.28 -10.04 2.52
CA ASN A 98 10.07 -9.93 1.29
C ASN A 98 9.30 -10.36 0.02
N ASP A 99 8.10 -10.89 0.18
CA ASP A 99 7.28 -11.26 -0.96
C ASP A 99 6.83 -10.01 -1.70
N THR A 100 6.81 -10.10 -3.03
CA THR A 100 6.24 -9.05 -3.87
C THR A 100 4.77 -8.84 -3.53
N CYS A 101 4.38 -7.60 -3.27
CA CYS A 101 2.99 -7.26 -3.02
C CYS A 101 2.22 -7.21 -4.34
N THR A 102 1.15 -8.03 -4.45
CA THR A 102 0.26 -7.95 -5.61
C THR A 102 -0.65 -6.73 -5.53
N ARG A 103 -1.27 -6.36 -6.64
CA ARG A 103 -2.21 -5.25 -6.70
C ARG A 103 -3.44 -5.49 -5.80
N ALA A 104 -3.94 -6.72 -5.74
CA ALA A 104 -5.02 -7.11 -4.83
C ALA A 104 -4.60 -6.97 -3.36
N GLN A 105 -3.41 -7.41 -3.01
CA GLN A 105 -2.88 -7.24 -1.65
C GLN A 105 -2.68 -5.75 -1.30
N ALA A 106 -2.10 -4.98 -2.21
CA ALA A 106 -1.86 -3.56 -2.00
C ALA A 106 -3.16 -2.80 -1.71
N VAL A 107 -4.17 -2.95 -2.58
CA VAL A 107 -5.46 -2.24 -2.38
C VAL A 107 -6.19 -2.73 -1.14
N THR A 108 -6.03 -4.00 -0.74
CA THR A 108 -6.61 -4.53 0.50
C THR A 108 -5.95 -3.91 1.73
N LEU A 109 -4.63 -3.75 1.72
CA LEU A 109 -3.91 -3.07 2.81
C LEU A 109 -4.34 -1.60 2.93
N LEU A 110 -4.50 -0.89 1.80
CA LEU A 110 -4.97 0.50 1.79
C LEU A 110 -6.42 0.60 2.32
N TYR A 111 -7.31 -0.26 1.86
CA TYR A 111 -8.71 -0.32 2.29
C TYR A 111 -8.83 -0.57 3.78
N ASN A 112 -8.08 -1.55 4.30
CA ASN A 112 -8.07 -1.86 5.72
C ASN A 112 -7.48 -0.70 6.55
N ALA A 113 -6.42 -0.05 6.06
CA ALA A 113 -5.85 1.14 6.70
C ALA A 113 -6.82 2.31 6.76
N ALA A 114 -7.73 2.42 5.78
CA ALA A 114 -8.84 3.38 5.78
C ALA A 114 -10.01 2.98 6.72
N GLY A 115 -9.87 1.90 7.51
CA GLY A 115 -10.90 1.40 8.42
C GLY A 115 -11.94 0.49 7.77
N ALA A 116 -11.66 -0.05 6.60
CA ALA A 116 -12.53 -0.95 5.85
C ALA A 116 -13.99 -0.42 5.73
N PRO A 117 -14.19 0.79 5.19
CA PRO A 117 -15.51 1.42 5.13
C PRO A 117 -16.51 0.57 4.34
N ALA A 118 -17.80 0.69 4.68
CA ALA A 118 -18.85 -0.01 3.95
C ALA A 118 -18.84 0.36 2.46
N VAL A 119 -18.95 -0.65 1.61
CA VAL A 119 -18.96 -0.48 0.14
C VAL A 119 -20.36 -0.77 -0.36
N SER A 120 -20.96 0.22 -1.05
CA SER A 120 -22.28 0.09 -1.67
C SER A 120 -22.20 -0.30 -3.15
N ASP A 121 -21.07 -0.04 -3.77
CA ASP A 121 -20.88 -0.23 -5.20
C ASP A 121 -20.39 -1.64 -5.52
N THR A 122 -20.81 -2.16 -6.65
CA THR A 122 -20.30 -3.44 -7.17
C THR A 122 -19.00 -3.21 -7.96
N VAL A 123 -18.10 -4.18 -7.89
CA VAL A 123 -16.89 -4.19 -8.70
C VAL A 123 -17.24 -4.22 -10.18
N SER A 124 -16.67 -3.31 -10.96
CA SER A 124 -16.89 -3.21 -12.41
C SER A 124 -15.84 -3.90 -13.27
N PHE A 125 -14.79 -4.49 -12.66
CA PHE A 125 -13.70 -5.16 -13.37
C PHE A 125 -14.03 -6.64 -13.62
N ALA A 126 -13.88 -7.08 -14.88
CA ALA A 126 -14.24 -8.44 -15.30
C ALA A 126 -13.35 -9.53 -14.69
N ASP A 127 -12.14 -9.17 -14.25
CA ASP A 127 -11.15 -10.05 -13.65
C ASP A 127 -11.18 -10.04 -12.09
N VAL A 128 -12.22 -9.44 -11.50
CA VAL A 128 -12.44 -9.43 -10.05
C VAL A 128 -13.70 -10.20 -9.72
N ALA A 129 -13.55 -11.42 -9.18
CA ALA A 129 -14.69 -12.21 -8.74
C ALA A 129 -15.37 -11.55 -7.55
N ALA A 130 -16.71 -11.59 -7.51
CA ALA A 130 -17.50 -10.91 -6.47
C ALA A 130 -17.26 -11.48 -5.05
N ASP A 131 -16.82 -12.74 -4.96
CA ASP A 131 -16.47 -13.45 -3.72
C ASP A 131 -14.96 -13.43 -3.40
N ALA A 132 -14.15 -12.72 -4.21
CA ALA A 132 -12.74 -12.57 -3.92
C ALA A 132 -12.52 -11.77 -2.63
N TYR A 133 -11.52 -12.14 -1.81
CA TYR A 133 -11.21 -11.48 -0.53
C TYR A 133 -10.94 -9.98 -0.69
N TYR A 134 -10.52 -9.57 -1.87
CA TYR A 134 -10.19 -8.18 -2.22
C TYR A 134 -11.32 -7.44 -2.95
N ALA A 135 -12.48 -8.08 -3.20
CA ALA A 135 -13.54 -7.48 -4.01
C ALA A 135 -14.02 -6.13 -3.44
N ASN A 136 -14.29 -6.07 -2.14
CA ASN A 136 -14.70 -4.84 -1.47
C ASN A 136 -13.60 -3.77 -1.51
N ALA A 137 -12.34 -4.16 -1.34
CA ALA A 137 -11.22 -3.23 -1.40
C ALA A 137 -11.05 -2.63 -2.80
N VAL A 138 -11.22 -3.43 -3.86
CA VAL A 138 -11.19 -2.95 -5.25
C VAL A 138 -12.37 -2.04 -5.55
N ALA A 139 -13.58 -2.39 -5.10
CA ALA A 139 -14.77 -1.55 -5.29
C ALA A 139 -14.60 -0.19 -4.58
N TRP A 140 -14.15 -0.20 -3.32
CA TRP A 140 -13.82 1.01 -2.58
C TRP A 140 -12.77 1.87 -3.31
N ALA A 141 -11.68 1.24 -3.73
CA ALA A 141 -10.58 1.96 -4.38
C ALA A 141 -10.99 2.58 -5.72
N ALA A 142 -11.87 1.91 -6.48
CA ALA A 142 -12.43 2.45 -7.72
C ALA A 142 -13.41 3.60 -7.46
N ALA A 143 -14.32 3.43 -6.50
CA ALA A 143 -15.32 4.45 -6.14
C ALA A 143 -14.68 5.74 -5.60
N ASN A 144 -13.54 5.62 -4.90
CA ASN A 144 -12.81 6.75 -4.31
C ASN A 144 -11.65 7.25 -5.20
N GLY A 145 -11.57 6.82 -6.46
CA GLY A 145 -10.54 7.27 -7.40
C GLY A 145 -9.10 6.83 -7.05
N VAL A 146 -8.92 5.93 -6.07
CA VAL A 146 -7.61 5.39 -5.66
C VAL A 146 -7.00 4.58 -6.80
N THR A 147 -7.83 3.88 -7.57
CA THR A 147 -7.43 3.16 -8.78
C THR A 147 -8.47 3.30 -9.89
N ALA A 148 -7.99 3.26 -11.14
CA ALA A 148 -8.84 3.15 -12.32
C ALA A 148 -8.66 1.79 -13.03
N GLY A 149 -8.03 0.81 -12.35
CA GLY A 149 -7.65 -0.46 -12.98
C GLY A 149 -6.37 -0.35 -13.82
N THR A 150 -6.07 -1.41 -14.55
CA THR A 150 -5.02 -1.46 -15.57
C THR A 150 -5.58 -1.19 -16.97
N SER A 151 -6.90 -1.37 -17.11
CA SER A 151 -7.72 -0.95 -18.25
C SER A 151 -9.11 -0.56 -17.76
N ALA A 152 -9.98 -0.13 -18.67
CA ALA A 152 -11.38 0.18 -18.36
C ALA A 152 -12.17 -1.02 -17.80
N THR A 153 -11.72 -2.25 -18.03
CA THR A 153 -12.42 -3.49 -17.66
C THR A 153 -11.60 -4.46 -16.83
N THR A 154 -10.32 -4.16 -16.55
CA THR A 154 -9.42 -5.05 -15.80
C THR A 154 -8.74 -4.32 -14.66
N PHE A 155 -8.64 -4.99 -13.52
CA PHE A 155 -7.89 -4.55 -12.35
C PHE A 155 -6.49 -5.16 -12.27
N SER A 156 -6.31 -6.37 -12.84
CA SER A 156 -5.10 -7.19 -12.77
C SER A 156 -4.68 -7.51 -11.33
N PRO A 157 -5.50 -8.24 -10.55
CA PRO A 157 -5.30 -8.44 -9.12
C PRO A 157 -3.98 -9.13 -8.76
N ASP A 158 -3.53 -10.07 -9.60
CA ASP A 158 -2.35 -10.89 -9.35
C ASP A 158 -1.03 -10.27 -9.85
N ASP A 159 -1.12 -9.17 -10.60
CA ASP A 159 0.07 -8.46 -11.05
C ASP A 159 0.83 -7.85 -9.87
N ALA A 160 2.16 -7.86 -9.96
CA ALA A 160 3.02 -7.18 -9.00
C ALA A 160 2.74 -5.68 -8.98
N CYS A 161 2.54 -5.10 -7.80
CA CYS A 161 2.40 -3.67 -7.65
C CYS A 161 3.77 -2.98 -7.63
N THR A 162 3.93 -1.95 -8.43
CA THR A 162 5.19 -1.18 -8.44
C THR A 162 5.20 -0.08 -7.38
N ARG A 163 6.39 0.39 -7.01
CA ARG A 163 6.57 1.50 -6.07
C ARG A 163 5.84 2.76 -6.52
N GLY A 164 5.91 3.06 -7.83
CA GLY A 164 5.18 4.19 -8.41
C GLY A 164 3.67 4.04 -8.28
N GLN A 165 3.13 2.85 -8.53
CA GLN A 165 1.70 2.57 -8.39
C GLN A 165 1.24 2.71 -6.92
N ILE A 166 1.99 2.16 -5.96
CA ILE A 166 1.68 2.29 -4.53
C ILE A 166 1.61 3.76 -4.13
N VAL A 167 2.63 4.55 -4.45
CA VAL A 167 2.68 5.96 -4.04
C VAL A 167 1.56 6.77 -4.70
N CYS A 168 1.22 6.49 -5.97
CA CYS A 168 0.05 7.12 -6.61
C CYS A 168 -1.27 6.74 -5.91
N MET A 169 -1.46 5.48 -5.52
CA MET A 169 -2.65 5.04 -4.79
C MET A 169 -2.76 5.73 -3.42
N LEU A 170 -1.65 5.82 -2.67
CA LEU A 170 -1.61 6.53 -1.38
C LEU A 170 -1.94 8.01 -1.54
N TYR A 171 -1.33 8.67 -2.54
CA TYR A 171 -1.56 10.08 -2.83
C TYR A 171 -3.01 10.38 -3.16
N ARG A 172 -3.63 9.56 -4.01
CA ARG A 172 -5.04 9.69 -4.36
C ARG A 172 -5.96 9.47 -3.16
N GLY A 173 -5.66 8.44 -2.35
CA GLY A 173 -6.42 8.14 -1.14
C GLY A 173 -6.37 9.25 -0.10
N ASP A 174 -5.20 9.88 0.10
CA ASP A 174 -5.02 10.96 1.07
C ASP A 174 -5.62 12.29 0.61
N THR A 175 -5.52 12.61 -0.68
CA THR A 175 -5.94 13.92 -1.21
C THR A 175 -7.42 14.01 -1.56
N GLN A 176 -8.17 12.90 -1.52
CA GLN A 176 -9.60 12.84 -1.82
C GLN A 176 -10.47 12.52 -0.58
N ALA A 177 -9.85 12.34 0.59
CA ALA A 177 -10.53 12.02 1.86
C ALA A 177 -11.10 13.27 2.58
#